data_84f562af9eb7671e6c3958b0c93e2519
#
_entry.id   84f562af9eb7671e6c3958b0c93e2519
#
_cell.length_a   1.000
_cell.length_b   1.000
_cell.length_c   1.000
_cell.angle_alpha   90.00
_cell.angle_beta   90.00
_cell.angle_gamma   90.00
#
_symmetry.space_group_name_H-M   'P 1'
#
loop_
_entity.id
_entity.type
_entity.pdbx_description
1 polymer ?
#
loop_
_entity_poly.entity_id
_entity_poly.type
_entity_poly.pdbx_seq_one_letter_code
_entity_poly.pdbx_strand_id
1 'polypeptide(L)'
;MRRAKIVCTMGPAVESPEKVRALIDAGMNMARLNLSHGGYDEHQERLDLVRKIALEHGHPVAILVDLQGPKIRLGRFADGPHDLAKDDIFTITTDEIEGTKDRVGTTYKGLPGDCKPGDLILIDDGKVTVQVVEVSQTDVRTRVTEPGTVSNNKGINLPGIAVSVPALSEKDRADLRWGLKAGADFIALSFVRSADDIKDVHQIMDEEGIRIPVIAKIEKPQAVQNIESIVAAFDGIMVARGDLGVELPIEDVPLVQKRCVELAREAAKPVIVATQMLESMISNSRPTRAEATDCANAVLDGADALMLSGETSVGEFPVEAVAMMARIIEKTEGDGLQRIRPLLHNPRTKGGAITKAAAEVGEILGAKYLVAFTQSGDSARRMARLRSAIPILAFTPEVGTYHRMALTWGVESMLAPMVNHTDEMVKQVDSLLVESGRAAIGEFVVIVAGAPPGIPGSTNAMRVHRVGDAIAGVAPAYR
;
A
#
# COMPACT_ATOMS: atom_id res chain seq x y z
N MET A 1 -3.28 19.98 7.84
CA MET A 1 -3.63 18.53 7.89
C MET A 1 -2.96 17.86 6.72
N ARG A 2 -2.13 16.86 6.98
CA ARG A 2 -1.47 16.04 5.96
C ARG A 2 -2.51 15.08 5.31
N ARG A 3 -2.53 14.99 3.98
CA ARG A 3 -3.49 14.18 3.24
C ARG A 3 -2.94 12.84 2.82
N ALA A 4 -1.75 12.80 2.19
CA ALA A 4 -1.09 11.55 1.87
C ALA A 4 -0.66 10.84 3.17
N LYS A 5 -0.79 9.52 3.18
CA LYS A 5 -0.62 8.65 4.35
C LYS A 5 0.81 8.10 4.41
N ILE A 6 1.21 7.63 5.59
CA ILE A 6 2.51 6.99 5.78
C ILE A 6 2.30 5.56 6.26
N VAL A 7 2.91 4.62 5.54
CA VAL A 7 2.99 3.21 5.90
C VAL A 7 4.37 2.96 6.51
N CYS A 8 4.42 2.39 7.72
CA CYS A 8 5.67 2.07 8.40
C CYS A 8 5.81 0.56 8.56
N THR A 9 6.93 0.00 8.13
CA THR A 9 7.24 -1.41 8.37
C THR A 9 7.68 -1.58 9.82
N MET A 10 6.99 -2.47 10.53
CA MET A 10 7.32 -2.84 11.90
C MET A 10 8.50 -3.82 11.94
N GLY A 11 9.35 -3.67 12.92
CA GLY A 11 10.53 -4.52 13.09
C GLY A 11 11.30 -4.17 14.36
N PRO A 12 12.49 -4.76 14.57
CA PRO A 12 13.25 -4.65 15.81
C PRO A 12 13.53 -3.22 16.31
N ALA A 13 13.61 -2.24 15.39
CA ALA A 13 13.87 -0.85 15.77
C ALA A 13 12.69 -0.17 16.49
N VAL A 14 11.47 -0.75 16.44
CA VAL A 14 10.23 -0.08 16.88
C VAL A 14 9.28 -1.00 17.67
N GLU A 15 9.83 -1.91 18.48
CA GLU A 15 9.06 -2.90 19.25
C GLU A 15 8.57 -2.40 20.62
N SER A 16 9.06 -1.25 21.10
CA SER A 16 8.60 -0.75 22.42
C SER A 16 7.34 0.11 22.29
N PRO A 17 6.50 0.14 23.35
CA PRO A 17 5.30 1.00 23.39
C PRO A 17 5.62 2.48 23.11
N GLU A 18 6.74 2.98 23.63
CA GLU A 18 7.18 4.37 23.45
C GLU A 18 7.51 4.65 22.00
N LYS A 19 8.18 3.71 21.31
CA LYS A 19 8.52 3.83 19.90
C LYS A 19 7.28 3.79 19.01
N VAL A 20 6.34 2.87 19.26
CA VAL A 20 5.09 2.79 18.50
C VAL A 20 4.28 4.08 18.69
N ARG A 21 4.18 4.61 19.92
CA ARG A 21 3.53 5.89 20.20
C ARG A 21 4.21 7.02 19.41
N ALA A 22 5.53 7.09 19.46
CA ALA A 22 6.29 8.11 18.74
C ALA A 22 6.11 8.01 17.21
N LEU A 23 5.98 6.80 16.63
CA LEU A 23 5.66 6.65 15.21
C LEU A 23 4.27 7.19 14.87
N ILE A 24 3.25 6.91 15.72
CA ILE A 24 1.89 7.43 15.54
C ILE A 24 1.89 8.96 15.64
N ASP A 25 2.55 9.52 16.65
CA ASP A 25 2.70 10.98 16.82
C ASP A 25 3.43 11.63 15.64
N ALA A 26 4.46 10.97 15.11
CA ALA A 26 5.18 11.42 13.92
C ALA A 26 4.36 11.32 12.62
N GLY A 27 3.27 10.52 12.62
CA GLY A 27 2.32 10.48 11.53
C GLY A 27 2.12 9.13 10.86
N MET A 28 2.45 8.01 11.50
CA MET A 28 2.12 6.67 10.99
C MET A 28 0.61 6.49 10.86
N ASN A 29 0.15 6.03 9.71
CA ASN A 29 -1.26 5.73 9.43
C ASN A 29 -1.52 4.23 9.24
N MET A 30 -0.49 3.48 8.84
CA MET A 30 -0.57 2.03 8.64
C MET A 30 0.72 1.37 9.10
N ALA A 31 0.58 0.29 9.85
CA ALA A 31 1.68 -0.59 10.23
C ALA A 31 1.74 -1.78 9.26
N ARG A 32 2.88 -2.00 8.64
CA ARG A 32 3.15 -3.14 7.76
C ARG A 32 3.88 -4.22 8.52
N LEU A 33 3.34 -5.43 8.51
CA LEU A 33 3.96 -6.66 9.00
C LEU A 33 4.49 -7.45 7.79
N ASN A 34 5.82 -7.49 7.64
CA ASN A 34 6.47 -8.16 6.52
C ASN A 34 6.75 -9.63 6.87
N LEU A 35 5.95 -10.55 6.38
CA LEU A 35 6.07 -11.99 6.69
C LEU A 35 7.24 -12.70 5.99
N SER A 36 8.09 -11.95 5.27
CA SER A 36 9.39 -12.47 4.81
C SER A 36 10.40 -12.70 5.94
N HIS A 37 10.16 -12.10 7.12
CA HIS A 37 11.05 -12.11 8.28
C HIS A 37 10.23 -12.25 9.57
N GLY A 38 10.81 -12.87 10.59
CA GLY A 38 10.18 -13.06 11.89
C GLY A 38 9.20 -14.23 11.96
N GLY A 39 8.75 -14.53 13.16
CA GLY A 39 7.74 -15.55 13.45
C GLY A 39 6.36 -14.95 13.72
N TYR A 40 5.34 -15.81 13.78
CA TYR A 40 3.96 -15.36 14.03
C TYR A 40 3.78 -14.73 15.41
N ASP A 41 4.48 -15.21 16.43
CA ASP A 41 4.40 -14.65 17.78
C ASP A 41 4.90 -13.19 17.80
N GLU A 42 6.04 -12.92 17.17
CA GLU A 42 6.59 -11.56 17.05
C GLU A 42 5.64 -10.63 16.27
N HIS A 43 5.04 -11.12 15.20
CA HIS A 43 4.08 -10.34 14.42
C HIS A 43 2.79 -10.08 15.18
N GLN A 44 2.33 -11.05 15.98
CA GLN A 44 1.15 -10.88 16.84
C GLN A 44 1.39 -9.83 17.92
N GLU A 45 2.53 -9.90 18.61
CA GLU A 45 2.92 -8.91 19.62
C GLU A 45 2.98 -7.49 19.04
N ARG A 46 3.56 -7.32 17.84
CA ARG A 46 3.61 -6.02 17.12
C ARG A 46 2.21 -5.53 16.75
N LEU A 47 1.36 -6.41 16.24
CA LEU A 47 -0.03 -6.08 15.88
C LEU A 47 -0.81 -5.62 17.11
N ASP A 48 -0.77 -6.40 18.18
CA ASP A 48 -1.51 -6.10 19.43
C ASP A 48 -1.03 -4.77 20.04
N LEU A 49 0.28 -4.54 20.02
CA LEU A 49 0.87 -3.30 20.50
C LEU A 49 0.39 -2.08 19.68
N VAL A 50 0.40 -2.17 18.34
CA VAL A 50 -0.10 -1.09 17.48
C VAL A 50 -1.58 -0.83 17.73
N ARG A 51 -2.41 -1.87 17.82
CA ARG A 51 -3.86 -1.74 18.11
C ARG A 51 -4.11 -1.05 19.44
N LYS A 52 -3.40 -1.49 20.48
CA LYS A 52 -3.51 -0.91 21.84
C LYS A 52 -3.16 0.59 21.83
N ILE A 53 -1.99 0.94 21.29
CA ILE A 53 -1.53 2.33 21.28
C ILE A 53 -2.42 3.22 20.41
N ALA A 54 -2.86 2.73 19.25
CA ALA A 54 -3.78 3.45 18.37
C ALA A 54 -5.12 3.75 19.06
N LEU A 55 -5.65 2.78 19.82
CA LEU A 55 -6.88 2.96 20.60
C LEU A 55 -6.70 4.02 21.70
N GLU A 56 -5.59 3.97 22.45
CA GLU A 56 -5.25 4.97 23.48
C GLU A 56 -5.11 6.37 22.88
N HIS A 57 -4.60 6.46 21.65
CA HIS A 57 -4.40 7.71 20.93
C HIS A 57 -5.69 8.28 20.31
N GLY A 58 -6.71 7.43 20.14
CA GLY A 58 -7.94 7.81 19.45
C GLY A 58 -7.78 8.04 17.93
N HIS A 59 -6.68 7.54 17.34
CA HIS A 59 -6.42 7.60 15.90
C HIS A 59 -6.41 6.20 15.27
N PRO A 60 -7.08 6.01 14.12
CA PRO A 60 -7.04 4.73 13.44
C PRO A 60 -5.66 4.49 12.82
N VAL A 61 -5.08 3.32 13.10
CA VAL A 61 -3.91 2.81 12.40
C VAL A 61 -4.31 1.48 11.78
N ALA A 62 -4.19 1.40 10.45
CA ALA A 62 -4.47 0.16 9.73
C ALA A 62 -3.31 -0.84 9.87
N ILE A 63 -3.61 -2.13 9.75
CA ILE A 63 -2.62 -3.21 9.73
C ILE A 63 -2.58 -3.84 8.34
N LEU A 64 -1.41 -3.84 7.73
CA LEU A 64 -1.11 -4.50 6.47
C LEU A 64 -0.25 -5.73 6.72
N VAL A 65 -0.76 -6.92 6.40
CA VAL A 65 0.04 -8.14 6.34
C VAL A 65 0.55 -8.33 4.93
N ASP A 66 1.88 -8.30 4.76
CA ASP A 66 2.55 -8.39 3.46
C ASP A 66 3.15 -9.79 3.29
N LEU A 67 2.55 -10.57 2.38
CA LEU A 67 2.94 -11.93 2.08
C LEU A 67 4.28 -11.94 1.33
N GLN A 68 5.12 -12.94 1.62
CA GLN A 68 6.45 -13.05 1.03
C GLN A 68 6.41 -13.25 -0.48
N GLY A 69 5.44 -14.02 -0.96
CA GLY A 69 5.37 -14.50 -2.34
C GLY A 69 6.37 -15.63 -2.65
N PRO A 70 6.28 -16.20 -3.84
CA PRO A 70 7.12 -17.31 -4.28
C PRO A 70 8.53 -16.83 -4.64
N LYS A 71 9.31 -16.37 -3.66
CA LYS A 71 10.66 -15.88 -3.89
C LYS A 71 11.61 -17.00 -4.29
N ILE A 72 12.19 -16.89 -5.49
CA ILE A 72 13.21 -17.82 -5.97
C ILE A 72 14.54 -17.46 -5.32
N ARG A 73 15.30 -18.48 -4.87
CA ARG A 73 16.57 -18.27 -4.17
C ARG A 73 17.62 -19.28 -4.64
N LEU A 74 18.88 -18.89 -4.54
CA LEU A 74 19.99 -19.84 -4.54
C LEU A 74 19.93 -20.74 -3.30
N GLY A 75 20.47 -21.94 -3.40
CA GLY A 75 20.72 -22.84 -2.29
C GLY A 75 21.83 -22.34 -1.35
N ARG A 76 22.36 -23.25 -0.54
CA ARG A 76 23.46 -22.97 0.39
C ARG A 76 24.78 -23.42 -0.22
N PHE A 77 25.85 -22.72 0.11
CA PHE A 77 27.22 -23.02 -0.26
C PHE A 77 27.93 -23.70 0.90
N ALA A 78 28.77 -24.70 0.60
CA ALA A 78 29.49 -25.48 1.61
C ALA A 78 30.51 -24.61 2.37
N ASP A 79 31.24 -23.77 1.63
CA ASP A 79 32.41 -23.03 2.15
C ASP A 79 32.16 -21.53 2.30
N GLY A 80 30.89 -21.08 2.29
CA GLY A 80 30.52 -19.67 2.45
C GLY A 80 30.43 -18.89 1.14
N PRO A 81 30.59 -17.56 1.17
CA PRO A 81 30.47 -16.72 -0.02
C PRO A 81 31.58 -16.99 -1.05
N HIS A 82 31.21 -16.86 -2.34
CA HIS A 82 32.17 -17.00 -3.45
C HIS A 82 32.11 -15.77 -4.36
N ASP A 83 33.28 -15.29 -4.75
CA ASP A 83 33.38 -14.23 -5.74
C ASP A 83 33.40 -14.83 -7.16
N LEU A 84 32.46 -14.40 -7.97
CA LEU A 84 32.38 -14.75 -9.38
C LEU A 84 33.00 -13.64 -10.22
N ALA A 85 33.96 -13.98 -11.06
CA ALA A 85 34.59 -13.05 -11.99
C ALA A 85 33.78 -12.99 -13.30
N LYS A 86 33.94 -11.93 -14.07
CA LYS A 86 33.37 -11.80 -15.40
C LYS A 86 33.85 -12.97 -16.30
N ASP A 87 32.92 -13.50 -17.07
CA ASP A 87 33.08 -14.67 -17.94
C ASP A 87 33.22 -16.03 -17.25
N ASP A 88 33.22 -16.10 -15.92
CA ASP A 88 33.12 -17.38 -15.19
C ASP A 88 31.86 -18.13 -15.63
N ILE A 89 31.96 -19.46 -15.64
CA ILE A 89 30.81 -20.34 -15.86
C ILE A 89 30.25 -20.72 -14.50
N PHE A 90 28.96 -20.42 -14.29
CA PHE A 90 28.25 -20.69 -13.06
C PHE A 90 26.96 -21.46 -13.36
N THR A 91 26.76 -22.59 -12.71
CA THR A 91 25.62 -23.47 -12.97
C THR A 91 24.61 -23.40 -11.81
N ILE A 92 23.35 -23.13 -12.14
CA ILE A 92 22.24 -23.17 -11.19
C ILE A 92 21.45 -24.47 -11.47
N THR A 93 21.30 -25.30 -10.44
CA THR A 93 20.68 -26.63 -10.60
C THR A 93 19.43 -26.81 -9.73
N THR A 94 18.51 -27.65 -10.20
CA THR A 94 17.38 -28.11 -9.41
C THR A 94 17.72 -29.26 -8.46
N ASP A 95 18.92 -29.83 -8.56
CA ASP A 95 19.41 -30.85 -7.63
C ASP A 95 19.61 -30.26 -6.24
N GLU A 96 19.36 -31.07 -5.21
CA GLU A 96 19.63 -30.71 -3.82
C GLU A 96 21.08 -31.00 -3.49
N ILE A 97 21.92 -29.98 -3.59
CA ILE A 97 23.35 -30.05 -3.35
C ILE A 97 23.81 -28.96 -2.41
N GLU A 98 24.91 -29.17 -1.71
CA GLU A 98 25.71 -28.08 -1.17
C GLU A 98 26.47 -27.43 -2.32
N GLY A 99 26.30 -26.12 -2.48
CA GLY A 99 26.88 -25.37 -3.58
C GLY A 99 28.38 -25.16 -3.45
N THR A 100 28.99 -24.94 -4.57
CA THR A 100 30.40 -24.58 -4.74
C THR A 100 30.51 -23.30 -5.56
N LYS A 101 31.74 -22.80 -5.82
CA LYS A 101 31.95 -21.67 -6.72
C LYS A 101 31.36 -21.88 -8.11
N ASP A 102 31.27 -23.13 -8.59
CA ASP A 102 30.91 -23.43 -9.98
C ASP A 102 29.44 -23.87 -10.14
N ARG A 103 28.81 -24.40 -9.06
CA ARG A 103 27.45 -24.97 -9.13
C ARG A 103 26.72 -24.82 -7.79
N VAL A 104 25.45 -24.39 -7.84
CA VAL A 104 24.60 -24.25 -6.64
C VAL A 104 23.18 -24.65 -6.94
N GLY A 105 22.48 -25.16 -5.93
CA GLY A 105 21.05 -25.48 -6.01
C GLY A 105 20.17 -24.24 -6.09
N THR A 106 18.91 -24.42 -6.49
CA THR A 106 17.85 -23.39 -6.40
C THR A 106 16.60 -23.93 -5.74
N THR A 107 15.85 -23.05 -5.10
CA THR A 107 14.52 -23.37 -4.54
C THR A 107 13.46 -23.61 -5.62
N TYR A 108 13.71 -23.17 -6.86
CA TYR A 108 12.76 -23.23 -7.94
C TYR A 108 13.04 -24.39 -8.89
N LYS A 109 12.24 -25.46 -8.77
CA LYS A 109 12.40 -26.69 -9.59
C LYS A 109 12.02 -26.51 -11.06
N GLY A 110 11.22 -25.48 -11.41
CA GLY A 110 10.83 -25.15 -12.79
C GLY A 110 11.88 -24.36 -13.58
N LEU A 111 12.99 -23.93 -12.95
CA LEU A 111 13.96 -23.03 -13.56
C LEU A 111 14.46 -23.49 -14.93
N PRO A 112 14.86 -24.76 -15.16
CA PRO A 112 15.31 -25.20 -16.48
C PRO A 112 14.21 -25.18 -17.55
N GLY A 113 12.95 -25.38 -17.15
CA GLY A 113 11.82 -25.36 -18.08
C GLY A 113 11.42 -23.97 -18.55
N ASP A 114 11.69 -22.96 -17.71
CA ASP A 114 11.30 -21.57 -17.98
C ASP A 114 12.43 -20.77 -18.67
N CYS A 115 13.69 -21.19 -18.52
CA CYS A 115 14.86 -20.50 -19.08
C CYS A 115 15.24 -21.02 -20.47
N LYS A 116 15.81 -20.12 -21.28
CA LYS A 116 16.41 -20.47 -22.60
C LYS A 116 17.75 -19.75 -22.77
N PRO A 117 18.64 -20.23 -23.65
CA PRO A 117 19.90 -19.54 -23.95
C PRO A 117 19.65 -18.08 -24.36
N GLY A 118 20.45 -17.18 -23.78
CA GLY A 118 20.36 -15.73 -23.94
C GLY A 118 19.62 -15.02 -22.82
N ASP A 119 18.81 -15.69 -22.03
CA ASP A 119 18.08 -15.09 -20.90
C ASP A 119 19.05 -14.62 -19.83
N LEU A 120 18.65 -13.58 -19.09
CA LEU A 120 19.42 -13.04 -17.94
C LEU A 120 18.83 -13.55 -16.64
N ILE A 121 19.71 -13.88 -15.72
CA ILE A 121 19.37 -14.20 -14.32
C ILE A 121 20.12 -13.19 -13.44
N LEU A 122 19.37 -12.50 -12.61
CA LEU A 122 19.88 -11.52 -11.66
C LEU A 122 19.92 -12.13 -10.26
N ILE A 123 21.05 -11.99 -9.57
CA ILE A 123 21.28 -12.54 -8.24
C ILE A 123 21.57 -11.39 -7.28
N ASP A 124 21.00 -11.47 -6.07
CA ASP A 124 21.12 -10.44 -5.01
C ASP A 124 20.72 -9.04 -5.52
N ASP A 125 19.48 -8.96 -6.06
CA ASP A 125 18.88 -7.74 -6.61
C ASP A 125 19.73 -7.09 -7.74
N GLY A 126 20.35 -7.94 -8.57
CA GLY A 126 21.13 -7.53 -9.74
C GLY A 126 22.59 -7.18 -9.46
N LYS A 127 23.10 -7.38 -8.23
CA LYS A 127 24.52 -7.20 -7.92
C LYS A 127 25.43 -8.16 -8.68
N VAL A 128 24.91 -9.35 -9.00
CA VAL A 128 25.54 -10.31 -9.90
C VAL A 128 24.57 -10.61 -11.03
N THR A 129 25.03 -10.51 -12.27
CA THR A 129 24.22 -10.86 -13.44
C THR A 129 24.89 -11.98 -14.21
N VAL A 130 24.08 -13.00 -14.53
CA VAL A 130 24.54 -14.13 -15.34
C VAL A 130 23.62 -14.34 -16.54
N GLN A 131 24.20 -14.72 -17.67
CA GLN A 131 23.46 -15.02 -18.90
C GLN A 131 23.41 -16.53 -19.14
N VAL A 132 22.23 -17.05 -19.41
CA VAL A 132 22.01 -18.46 -19.73
C VAL A 132 22.76 -18.82 -21.03
N VAL A 133 23.59 -19.84 -20.98
CA VAL A 133 24.35 -20.37 -22.13
C VAL A 133 23.73 -21.66 -22.62
N GLU A 134 23.35 -22.55 -21.69
CA GLU A 134 22.84 -23.88 -21.97
C GLU A 134 21.85 -24.31 -20.88
N VAL A 135 20.83 -25.04 -21.26
CA VAL A 135 19.83 -25.60 -20.34
C VAL A 135 19.77 -27.11 -20.56
N SER A 136 19.82 -27.86 -19.46
CA SER A 136 19.58 -29.31 -19.44
C SER A 136 18.32 -29.66 -18.66
N GLN A 137 18.13 -30.90 -18.33
CA GLN A 137 16.96 -31.36 -17.57
C GLN A 137 16.93 -30.80 -16.13
N THR A 138 18.11 -30.62 -15.51
CA THR A 138 18.25 -30.13 -14.12
C THR A 138 19.11 -28.90 -13.99
N ASP A 139 19.95 -28.57 -14.97
CA ASP A 139 20.94 -27.51 -14.88
C ASP A 139 20.65 -26.36 -15.84
N VAL A 140 20.83 -25.16 -15.35
CA VAL A 140 20.91 -23.94 -16.13
C VAL A 140 22.37 -23.45 -16.05
N ARG A 141 23.13 -23.68 -17.11
CA ARG A 141 24.51 -23.26 -17.23
C ARG A 141 24.57 -21.83 -17.71
N THR A 142 25.26 -20.98 -16.97
CA THR A 142 25.31 -19.53 -17.24
C THR A 142 26.74 -19.03 -17.34
N ARG A 143 26.89 -17.84 -17.93
CA ARG A 143 28.12 -17.04 -17.96
C ARG A 143 27.92 -15.75 -17.19
N VAL A 144 28.85 -15.41 -16.32
CA VAL A 144 28.82 -14.17 -15.55
C VAL A 144 29.05 -12.99 -16.48
N THR A 145 28.10 -12.05 -16.53
CA THR A 145 28.19 -10.80 -17.27
C THR A 145 28.58 -9.63 -16.36
N GLU A 146 27.98 -9.56 -15.15
CA GLU A 146 28.36 -8.62 -14.11
C GLU A 146 28.92 -9.38 -12.90
N PRO A 147 30.18 -9.16 -12.54
CA PRO A 147 30.86 -9.89 -11.48
C PRO A 147 30.40 -9.46 -10.09
N GLY A 148 30.52 -10.34 -9.11
CA GLY A 148 30.22 -10.04 -7.71
C GLY A 148 30.19 -11.27 -6.83
N THR A 149 29.80 -11.09 -5.56
CA THR A 149 29.81 -12.14 -4.55
C THR A 149 28.44 -12.83 -4.47
N VAL A 150 28.41 -14.16 -4.60
CA VAL A 150 27.24 -14.99 -4.32
C VAL A 150 27.34 -15.64 -2.94
N SER A 151 26.23 -15.81 -2.27
CA SER A 151 26.18 -16.44 -0.94
C SER A 151 24.85 -17.16 -0.69
N ASN A 152 24.71 -17.78 0.49
CA ASN A 152 23.56 -18.57 0.88
C ASN A 152 22.23 -17.81 0.71
N ASN A 153 21.26 -18.50 0.12
CA ASN A 153 19.86 -18.08 0.04
C ASN A 153 19.63 -16.72 -0.65
N LYS A 154 20.57 -16.25 -1.49
CA LYS A 154 20.38 -15.02 -2.25
C LYS A 154 19.22 -15.12 -3.22
N GLY A 155 18.45 -14.04 -3.35
CA GLY A 155 17.34 -13.95 -4.28
C GLY A 155 17.79 -14.08 -5.72
N ILE A 156 16.93 -14.72 -6.54
CA ILE A 156 17.08 -14.79 -7.99
C ILE A 156 15.90 -14.06 -8.62
N ASN A 157 16.18 -13.16 -9.55
CA ASN A 157 15.19 -12.52 -10.39
C ASN A 157 15.40 -12.96 -11.85
N LEU A 158 14.29 -13.12 -12.56
CA LEU A 158 14.24 -13.65 -13.91
C LEU A 158 13.54 -12.63 -14.82
N PRO A 159 14.22 -11.52 -15.21
CA PRO A 159 13.60 -10.45 -15.97
C PRO A 159 13.10 -10.95 -17.33
N GLY A 160 11.84 -10.63 -17.64
CA GLY A 160 11.21 -11.01 -18.92
C GLY A 160 10.83 -12.48 -19.04
N ILE A 161 11.16 -13.34 -18.07
CA ILE A 161 10.83 -14.76 -18.09
C ILE A 161 9.46 -14.99 -17.43
N ALA A 162 8.58 -15.70 -18.11
CA ALA A 162 7.29 -16.12 -17.57
C ALA A 162 7.50 -17.32 -16.64
N VAL A 163 7.67 -17.06 -15.35
CA VAL A 163 7.83 -18.12 -14.35
C VAL A 163 6.51 -18.84 -14.07
N SER A 164 6.53 -20.17 -14.06
CA SER A 164 5.37 -21.02 -13.81
C SER A 164 5.09 -21.29 -12.32
N VAL A 165 5.53 -20.35 -11.43
CA VAL A 165 5.28 -20.46 -9.97
C VAL A 165 3.85 -20.04 -9.64
N PRO A 166 3.13 -20.74 -8.74
CA PRO A 166 1.83 -20.27 -8.23
C PRO A 166 1.93 -18.88 -7.59
N ALA A 167 0.84 -18.12 -7.62
CA ALA A 167 0.79 -16.79 -6.98
C ALA A 167 1.00 -16.85 -5.46
N LEU A 168 0.54 -17.94 -4.82
CA LEU A 168 0.72 -18.23 -3.39
C LEU A 168 1.57 -19.48 -3.21
N SER A 169 2.67 -19.36 -2.47
CA SER A 169 3.41 -20.50 -1.92
C SER A 169 2.63 -21.16 -0.77
N GLU A 170 3.03 -22.37 -0.34
CA GLU A 170 2.44 -22.99 0.84
C GLU A 170 2.62 -22.14 2.10
N LYS A 171 3.77 -21.47 2.22
CA LYS A 171 4.00 -20.50 3.30
C LYS A 171 3.01 -19.35 3.22
N ASP A 172 2.80 -18.77 2.04
CA ASP A 172 1.87 -17.64 1.88
C ASP A 172 0.43 -18.03 2.22
N ARG A 173 0.02 -19.28 1.94
CA ARG A 173 -1.29 -19.81 2.34
C ARG A 173 -1.44 -19.87 3.86
N ALA A 174 -0.40 -20.30 4.57
CA ALA A 174 -0.38 -20.32 6.03
C ALA A 174 -0.34 -18.89 6.61
N ASP A 175 0.50 -18.03 6.05
CA ASP A 175 0.64 -16.62 6.41
C ASP A 175 -0.67 -15.85 6.23
N LEU A 176 -1.38 -16.08 5.12
CA LEU A 176 -2.68 -15.48 4.85
C LEU A 176 -3.71 -15.89 5.91
N ARG A 177 -3.82 -17.20 6.22
CA ARG A 177 -4.73 -17.68 7.26
C ARG A 177 -4.43 -17.08 8.63
N TRP A 178 -3.14 -16.99 8.96
CA TRP A 178 -2.72 -16.32 10.19
C TRP A 178 -3.13 -14.84 10.19
N GLY A 179 -2.81 -14.10 9.13
CA GLY A 179 -3.12 -12.66 9.03
C GLY A 179 -4.61 -12.34 9.14
N LEU A 180 -5.47 -13.20 8.54
CA LEU A 180 -6.91 -13.08 8.66
C LEU A 180 -7.38 -13.25 10.10
N LYS A 181 -6.89 -14.28 10.81
CA LYS A 181 -7.23 -14.60 12.21
C LYS A 181 -6.65 -13.58 13.19
N ALA A 182 -5.49 -13.04 12.90
CA ALA A 182 -4.84 -11.98 13.69
C ALA A 182 -5.57 -10.63 13.62
N GLY A 183 -6.49 -10.45 12.66
CA GLY A 183 -7.26 -9.21 12.52
C GLY A 183 -6.56 -8.15 11.68
N ALA A 184 -5.87 -8.55 10.61
CA ALA A 184 -5.35 -7.64 9.60
C ALA A 184 -6.48 -6.83 8.93
N ASP A 185 -6.18 -5.59 8.51
CA ASP A 185 -7.11 -4.76 7.73
C ASP A 185 -6.92 -4.95 6.23
N PHE A 186 -5.69 -5.29 5.80
CA PHE A 186 -5.29 -5.52 4.43
C PHE A 186 -4.30 -6.67 4.31
N ILE A 187 -4.36 -7.35 3.18
CA ILE A 187 -3.32 -8.29 2.73
C ILE A 187 -2.63 -7.68 1.51
N ALA A 188 -1.30 -7.69 1.48
CA ALA A 188 -0.54 -7.41 0.26
C ALA A 188 -0.07 -8.73 -0.37
N LEU A 189 -0.38 -8.92 -1.65
CA LEU A 189 0.04 -10.07 -2.43
C LEU A 189 1.25 -9.73 -3.28
N SER A 190 2.38 -10.39 -3.04
CA SER A 190 3.62 -10.20 -3.76
C SER A 190 3.61 -10.90 -5.13
N PHE A 191 4.40 -10.36 -6.05
CA PHE A 191 4.64 -10.92 -7.39
C PHE A 191 3.36 -11.17 -8.20
N VAL A 192 2.38 -10.29 -8.09
CA VAL A 192 1.15 -10.32 -8.91
C VAL A 192 1.53 -10.18 -10.38
N ARG A 193 0.92 -10.97 -11.26
CA ARG A 193 1.13 -10.97 -12.71
C ARG A 193 -0.16 -10.72 -13.48
N SER A 194 -1.29 -11.09 -12.90
CA SER A 194 -2.61 -10.98 -13.55
C SER A 194 -3.74 -10.76 -12.55
N ALA A 195 -4.92 -10.42 -13.06
CA ALA A 195 -6.14 -10.32 -12.28
C ALA A 195 -6.57 -11.65 -11.64
N ASP A 196 -6.15 -12.77 -12.21
CA ASP A 196 -6.53 -14.11 -11.72
C ASP A 196 -5.82 -14.50 -10.44
N ASP A 197 -4.68 -13.89 -10.14
CA ASP A 197 -3.87 -14.18 -8.95
C ASP A 197 -4.62 -13.91 -7.63
N ILE A 198 -5.66 -13.07 -7.65
CA ILE A 198 -6.51 -12.82 -6.48
C ILE A 198 -7.43 -14.00 -6.13
N LYS A 199 -7.70 -14.90 -7.08
CA LYS A 199 -8.68 -15.98 -6.90
C LYS A 199 -8.29 -16.93 -5.79
N ASP A 200 -7.02 -17.31 -5.72
CA ASP A 200 -6.50 -18.18 -4.67
C ASP A 200 -6.60 -17.54 -3.28
N VAL A 201 -6.33 -16.22 -3.20
CA VAL A 201 -6.48 -15.46 -1.96
C VAL A 201 -7.94 -15.43 -1.53
N HIS A 202 -8.84 -15.15 -2.46
CA HIS A 202 -10.28 -15.13 -2.20
C HIS A 202 -10.83 -16.50 -1.78
N GLN A 203 -10.35 -17.59 -2.39
CA GLN A 203 -10.75 -18.93 -1.98
C GLN A 203 -10.39 -19.19 -0.51
N ILE A 204 -9.17 -18.85 -0.07
CA ILE A 204 -8.74 -19.02 1.33
C ILE A 204 -9.58 -18.14 2.25
N MET A 205 -9.86 -16.90 1.85
CA MET A 205 -10.72 -15.99 2.62
C MET A 205 -12.13 -16.54 2.80
N ASP A 206 -12.69 -17.17 1.76
CA ASP A 206 -14.00 -17.81 1.82
C ASP A 206 -14.00 -19.05 2.73
N GLU A 207 -12.94 -19.86 2.69
CA GLU A 207 -12.74 -21.01 3.60
C GLU A 207 -12.66 -20.55 5.08
N GLU A 208 -12.01 -19.42 5.36
CA GLU A 208 -11.90 -18.86 6.72
C GLU A 208 -13.12 -18.02 7.13
N GLY A 209 -14.02 -17.71 6.19
CA GLY A 209 -15.18 -16.85 6.43
C GLY A 209 -14.83 -15.39 6.72
N ILE A 210 -13.63 -14.93 6.37
CA ILE A 210 -13.12 -13.58 6.62
C ILE A 210 -12.68 -12.96 5.31
N ARG A 211 -13.37 -11.89 4.89
CA ARG A 211 -13.08 -11.18 3.64
C ARG A 211 -12.56 -9.78 3.95
N ILE A 212 -11.31 -9.50 3.59
CA ILE A 212 -10.66 -8.19 3.75
C ILE A 212 -10.04 -7.74 2.43
N PRO A 213 -9.76 -6.43 2.24
CA PRO A 213 -9.14 -5.92 1.01
C PRO A 213 -7.75 -6.49 0.74
N VAL A 214 -7.49 -6.72 -0.55
CA VAL A 214 -6.20 -7.23 -1.06
C VAL A 214 -5.51 -6.17 -1.90
N ILE A 215 -4.26 -5.87 -1.59
CA ILE A 215 -3.39 -4.94 -2.32
C ILE A 215 -2.46 -5.75 -3.22
N ALA A 216 -2.53 -5.51 -4.53
CA ALA A 216 -1.59 -6.11 -5.48
C ALA A 216 -0.26 -5.39 -5.47
N LYS A 217 0.84 -6.11 -5.28
CA LYS A 217 2.18 -5.54 -5.42
C LYS A 217 2.63 -5.62 -6.88
N ILE A 218 2.90 -4.46 -7.45
CA ILE A 218 3.36 -4.32 -8.84
C ILE A 218 4.88 -4.37 -8.84
N GLU A 219 5.41 -5.53 -9.14
CA GLU A 219 6.82 -5.92 -9.04
C GLU A 219 7.35 -6.56 -10.31
N LYS A 220 6.46 -6.95 -11.24
CA LYS A 220 6.78 -7.72 -12.42
C LYS A 220 6.36 -7.01 -13.71
N PRO A 221 7.11 -7.20 -14.83
CA PRO A 221 6.71 -6.66 -16.13
C PRO A 221 5.31 -7.10 -16.58
N GLN A 222 4.91 -8.33 -16.26
CA GLN A 222 3.58 -8.86 -16.56
C GLN A 222 2.48 -8.08 -15.81
N ALA A 223 2.74 -7.67 -14.56
CA ALA A 223 1.80 -6.83 -13.82
C ALA A 223 1.61 -5.46 -14.48
N VAL A 224 2.69 -4.88 -15.01
CA VAL A 224 2.63 -3.59 -15.74
C VAL A 224 1.82 -3.73 -17.03
N GLN A 225 2.01 -4.82 -17.78
CA GLN A 225 1.23 -5.12 -18.99
C GLN A 225 -0.26 -5.33 -18.69
N ASN A 226 -0.58 -5.95 -17.56
CA ASN A 226 -1.94 -6.30 -17.14
C ASN A 226 -2.54 -5.31 -16.12
N ILE A 227 -1.94 -4.13 -15.96
CA ILE A 227 -2.25 -3.21 -14.84
C ILE A 227 -3.73 -2.84 -14.76
N GLU A 228 -4.40 -2.61 -15.86
CA GLU A 228 -5.81 -2.22 -15.88
C GLU A 228 -6.71 -3.33 -15.32
N SER A 229 -6.46 -4.59 -15.70
CA SER A 229 -7.20 -5.74 -15.19
C SER A 229 -6.89 -6.02 -13.72
N ILE A 230 -5.63 -5.82 -13.30
CA ILE A 230 -5.21 -5.95 -11.90
C ILE A 230 -5.89 -4.88 -11.05
N VAL A 231 -5.85 -3.62 -11.46
CA VAL A 231 -6.55 -2.53 -10.76
C VAL A 231 -8.05 -2.79 -10.69
N ALA A 232 -8.66 -3.39 -11.70
CA ALA A 232 -10.07 -3.74 -11.67
C ALA A 232 -10.38 -4.84 -10.63
N ALA A 233 -9.53 -5.87 -10.53
CA ALA A 233 -9.77 -7.06 -9.69
C ALA A 233 -9.39 -6.86 -8.22
N PHE A 234 -8.28 -6.17 -7.92
CA PHE A 234 -7.76 -5.97 -6.56
C PHE A 234 -8.37 -4.72 -5.91
N ASP A 235 -8.29 -4.61 -4.58
CA ASP A 235 -8.85 -3.50 -3.80
C ASP A 235 -7.92 -2.29 -3.69
N GLY A 236 -6.65 -2.45 -4.01
CA GLY A 236 -5.62 -1.43 -4.07
C GLY A 236 -4.36 -1.97 -4.72
N ILE A 237 -3.37 -1.10 -4.92
CA ILE A 237 -2.07 -1.50 -5.47
C ILE A 237 -0.91 -0.89 -4.67
N MET A 238 0.23 -1.56 -4.72
CA MET A 238 1.51 -1.06 -4.19
C MET A 238 2.54 -1.10 -5.32
N VAL A 239 3.10 0.04 -5.66
CA VAL A 239 4.22 0.15 -6.60
C VAL A 239 5.50 -0.14 -5.81
N ALA A 240 5.98 -1.39 -5.88
CA ALA A 240 7.17 -1.84 -5.16
C ALA A 240 8.41 -1.66 -6.05
N ARG A 241 8.95 -0.43 -6.02
CA ARG A 241 9.95 0.05 -6.98
C ARG A 241 11.28 -0.69 -6.91
N GLY A 242 11.64 -1.23 -5.74
CA GLY A 242 12.85 -2.04 -5.57
C GLY A 242 12.84 -3.27 -6.47
N ASP A 243 11.84 -4.14 -6.30
CA ASP A 243 11.71 -5.35 -7.11
C ASP A 243 11.40 -5.00 -8.58
N LEU A 244 10.56 -3.98 -8.81
CA LEU A 244 10.22 -3.54 -10.17
C LEU A 244 11.43 -3.02 -10.94
N GLY A 245 12.35 -2.28 -10.29
CA GLY A 245 13.58 -1.75 -10.89
C GLY A 245 14.67 -2.81 -11.13
N VAL A 246 14.52 -3.99 -10.53
CA VAL A 246 15.34 -5.18 -10.86
C VAL A 246 14.79 -5.90 -12.09
N GLU A 247 13.47 -5.87 -12.29
CA GLU A 247 12.75 -6.60 -13.35
C GLU A 247 12.55 -5.78 -14.64
N LEU A 248 12.61 -4.46 -14.55
CA LEU A 248 12.48 -3.51 -15.68
C LEU A 248 13.73 -2.62 -15.79
N PRO A 249 13.99 -2.03 -16.97
CA PRO A 249 14.93 -0.93 -17.06
C PRO A 249 14.60 0.17 -16.06
N ILE A 250 15.59 0.62 -15.31
CA ILE A 250 15.37 1.55 -14.18
C ILE A 250 14.72 2.87 -14.64
N GLU A 251 15.00 3.30 -15.87
CA GLU A 251 14.43 4.49 -16.49
C GLU A 251 12.92 4.39 -16.75
N ASP A 252 12.35 3.18 -16.82
CA ASP A 252 10.92 2.98 -17.04
C ASP A 252 10.11 3.10 -15.74
N VAL A 253 10.74 2.81 -14.59
CA VAL A 253 10.06 2.77 -13.27
C VAL A 253 9.28 4.05 -12.94
N PRO A 254 9.80 5.27 -13.17
CA PRO A 254 9.06 6.50 -12.87
C PRO A 254 7.77 6.65 -13.69
N LEU A 255 7.77 6.23 -14.96
CA LEU A 255 6.58 6.31 -15.82
C LEU A 255 5.55 5.25 -15.42
N VAL A 256 6.00 4.04 -15.08
CA VAL A 256 5.15 2.98 -14.53
C VAL A 256 4.48 3.42 -13.25
N GLN A 257 5.22 4.04 -12.31
CA GLN A 257 4.66 4.61 -11.09
C GLN A 257 3.53 5.58 -11.39
N LYS A 258 3.75 6.55 -12.27
CA LYS A 258 2.74 7.56 -12.65
C LYS A 258 1.48 6.91 -13.24
N ARG A 259 1.64 5.93 -14.12
CA ARG A 259 0.52 5.18 -14.72
C ARG A 259 -0.26 4.38 -13.67
N CYS A 260 0.44 3.70 -12.76
CA CYS A 260 -0.18 2.98 -11.65
C CYS A 260 -1.02 3.90 -10.76
N VAL A 261 -0.45 5.04 -10.38
CA VAL A 261 -1.15 6.04 -9.54
C VAL A 261 -2.39 6.59 -10.25
N GLU A 262 -2.28 6.94 -11.52
CA GLU A 262 -3.40 7.46 -12.32
C GLU A 262 -4.56 6.45 -12.38
N LEU A 263 -4.29 5.19 -12.75
CA LEU A 263 -5.29 4.14 -12.85
C LEU A 263 -5.97 3.80 -11.51
N ALA A 264 -5.20 3.72 -10.43
CA ALA A 264 -5.74 3.49 -9.10
C ALA A 264 -6.69 4.62 -8.66
N ARG A 265 -6.30 5.88 -8.90
CA ARG A 265 -7.15 7.05 -8.64
C ARG A 265 -8.44 7.02 -9.47
N GLU A 266 -8.36 6.70 -10.77
CA GLU A 266 -9.55 6.54 -11.63
C GLU A 266 -10.50 5.49 -11.08
N ALA A 267 -9.98 4.39 -10.56
CA ALA A 267 -10.75 3.31 -9.96
C ALA A 267 -11.25 3.62 -8.52
N ALA A 268 -10.84 4.75 -7.91
CA ALA A 268 -11.07 5.07 -6.50
C ALA A 268 -10.52 3.99 -5.54
N LYS A 269 -9.35 3.45 -5.86
CA LYS A 269 -8.63 2.45 -5.09
C LYS A 269 -7.32 3.04 -4.54
N PRO A 270 -6.91 2.69 -3.31
CA PRO A 270 -5.68 3.23 -2.74
C PRO A 270 -4.44 2.75 -3.49
N VAL A 271 -3.45 3.62 -3.59
CA VAL A 271 -2.13 3.31 -4.15
C VAL A 271 -1.03 3.70 -3.18
N ILE A 272 -0.14 2.75 -2.89
CA ILE A 272 1.04 2.93 -2.05
C ILE A 272 2.26 2.99 -2.97
N VAL A 273 3.10 4.02 -2.82
CA VAL A 273 4.43 4.07 -3.42
C VAL A 273 5.45 3.59 -2.39
N ALA A 274 6.21 2.57 -2.74
CA ALA A 274 7.01 1.81 -1.80
C ALA A 274 8.47 1.65 -2.25
N THR A 275 9.32 1.37 -1.28
CA THR A 275 10.76 1.08 -1.37
C THR A 275 11.64 2.27 -1.75
N GLN A 276 12.78 2.38 -1.08
CA GLN A 276 13.80 3.39 -1.32
C GLN A 276 13.27 4.83 -1.30
N MET A 277 12.37 5.12 -0.34
CA MET A 277 11.79 6.47 -0.21
C MET A 277 12.73 7.42 0.52
N LEU A 278 13.20 7.02 1.72
CA LEU A 278 14.18 7.74 2.54
C LEU A 278 15.29 6.77 3.00
N GLU A 279 15.75 5.90 2.12
CA GLU A 279 16.62 4.77 2.45
C GLU A 279 17.91 5.18 3.16
N SER A 280 18.48 6.33 2.81
CA SER A 280 19.67 6.86 3.51
C SER A 280 19.42 7.11 5.00
N MET A 281 18.15 7.28 5.41
CA MET A 281 17.76 7.47 6.81
C MET A 281 17.74 6.16 7.62
N ILE A 282 18.09 5.02 7.03
CA ILE A 282 18.41 3.80 7.79
C ILE A 282 19.58 4.09 8.73
N SER A 283 20.60 4.79 8.25
CA SER A 283 21.85 5.08 9.00
C SER A 283 22.15 6.59 9.15
N ASN A 284 21.34 7.47 8.59
CA ASN A 284 21.54 8.90 8.68
C ASN A 284 20.30 9.61 9.23
N SER A 285 20.50 10.65 10.03
CA SER A 285 19.42 11.45 10.61
C SER A 285 18.70 12.38 9.61
N ARG A 286 19.18 12.48 8.37
CA ARG A 286 18.59 13.30 7.30
C ARG A 286 18.66 12.57 5.96
N PRO A 287 17.63 12.72 5.11
CA PRO A 287 17.65 12.16 3.78
C PRO A 287 18.51 12.96 2.82
N THR A 288 18.82 12.38 1.68
CA THR A 288 19.37 13.09 0.53
C THR A 288 18.35 14.02 -0.11
N ARG A 289 18.82 14.97 -0.91
CA ARG A 289 17.93 15.85 -1.69
C ARG A 289 17.16 15.05 -2.75
N ALA A 290 17.75 14.01 -3.32
CA ALA A 290 17.10 13.14 -4.29
C ALA A 290 15.90 12.42 -3.68
N GLU A 291 16.05 11.83 -2.49
CA GLU A 291 14.97 11.15 -1.75
C GLU A 291 13.84 12.11 -1.37
N ALA A 292 14.18 13.32 -0.88
CA ALA A 292 13.16 14.32 -0.57
C ALA A 292 12.36 14.74 -1.84
N THR A 293 13.05 14.85 -2.99
CA THR A 293 12.42 15.15 -4.28
C THR A 293 11.54 13.99 -4.74
N ASP A 294 11.98 12.76 -4.56
CA ASP A 294 11.23 11.56 -4.93
C ASP A 294 9.94 11.42 -4.10
N CYS A 295 10.01 11.60 -2.78
CA CYS A 295 8.83 11.66 -1.91
C CYS A 295 7.85 12.75 -2.37
N ALA A 296 8.33 13.95 -2.63
CA ALA A 296 7.50 15.05 -3.12
C ALA A 296 6.86 14.73 -4.48
N ASN A 297 7.61 14.09 -5.40
CA ASN A 297 7.09 13.68 -6.70
C ASN A 297 5.99 12.62 -6.57
N ALA A 298 6.14 11.62 -5.71
CA ALA A 298 5.10 10.62 -5.46
C ALA A 298 3.80 11.27 -4.92
N VAL A 299 3.91 12.27 -4.04
CA VAL A 299 2.76 13.06 -3.57
C VAL A 299 2.10 13.82 -4.72
N LEU A 300 2.88 14.48 -5.59
CA LEU A 300 2.37 15.23 -6.75
C LEU A 300 1.80 14.33 -7.83
N ASP A 301 2.27 13.09 -7.97
CA ASP A 301 1.62 12.08 -8.80
C ASP A 301 0.21 11.74 -8.29
N GLY A 302 -0.04 11.97 -7.01
CA GLY A 302 -1.31 11.75 -6.35
C GLY A 302 -1.42 10.40 -5.65
N ALA A 303 -0.30 9.83 -5.16
CA ALA A 303 -0.32 8.62 -4.33
C ALA A 303 -1.18 8.81 -3.08
N ASP A 304 -1.84 7.74 -2.62
CA ASP A 304 -2.56 7.75 -1.35
C ASP A 304 -1.62 7.64 -0.17
N ALA A 305 -0.55 6.86 -0.31
CA ALA A 305 0.43 6.65 0.75
C ALA A 305 1.84 6.44 0.22
N LEU A 306 2.82 6.77 1.07
CA LEU A 306 4.22 6.45 0.90
C LEU A 306 4.64 5.47 1.99
N MET A 307 5.50 4.50 1.65
CA MET A 307 5.92 3.46 2.59
C MET A 307 7.40 3.57 2.96
N LEU A 308 7.67 3.49 4.25
CA LEU A 308 9.00 3.29 4.83
C LEU A 308 9.21 1.80 5.13
N SER A 309 10.33 1.25 4.71
CA SER A 309 10.71 -0.16 4.83
C SER A 309 11.79 -0.36 5.90
N GLY A 310 13.04 -0.42 5.49
CA GLY A 310 14.20 -0.54 6.38
C GLY A 310 14.33 0.64 7.33
N GLU A 311 13.93 1.83 6.89
CA GLU A 311 14.01 3.08 7.65
C GLU A 311 13.29 2.98 9.00
N THR A 312 12.17 2.26 9.07
CA THR A 312 11.40 2.08 10.31
C THR A 312 11.60 0.71 10.95
N SER A 313 11.91 -0.35 10.18
CA SER A 313 11.99 -1.70 10.73
C SER A 313 13.31 -2.01 11.42
N VAL A 314 14.44 -1.52 10.88
CA VAL A 314 15.80 -1.81 11.36
C VAL A 314 16.69 -0.56 11.44
N GLY A 315 16.21 0.60 10.98
CA GLY A 315 16.99 1.83 10.93
C GLY A 315 17.31 2.39 12.32
N GLU A 316 18.36 3.21 12.35
CA GLU A 316 18.80 3.92 13.58
C GLU A 316 17.88 5.12 13.91
N PHE A 317 17.18 5.66 12.91
CA PHE A 317 16.37 6.89 13.02
C PHE A 317 14.89 6.69 12.60
N PRO A 318 14.17 5.70 13.16
CA PRO A 318 12.84 5.34 12.65
C PRO A 318 11.79 6.44 12.83
N VAL A 319 11.77 7.11 13.96
CA VAL A 319 10.80 8.18 14.27
C VAL A 319 11.10 9.43 13.44
N GLU A 320 12.38 9.78 13.31
CA GLU A 320 12.85 10.91 12.50
C GLU A 320 12.54 10.70 11.02
N ALA A 321 12.61 9.46 10.52
CA ALA A 321 12.24 9.13 9.14
C ALA A 321 10.75 9.38 8.88
N VAL A 322 9.87 8.95 9.79
CA VAL A 322 8.43 9.23 9.69
C VAL A 322 8.14 10.72 9.78
N ALA A 323 8.75 11.42 10.75
CA ALA A 323 8.59 12.85 10.91
C ALA A 323 9.12 13.64 9.70
N MET A 324 10.22 13.19 9.08
CA MET A 324 10.75 13.79 7.85
C MET A 324 9.80 13.61 6.69
N MET A 325 9.32 12.39 6.47
CA MET A 325 8.34 12.10 5.42
C MET A 325 7.06 12.93 5.61
N ALA A 326 6.56 13.04 6.85
CA ALA A 326 5.40 13.87 7.17
C ALA A 326 5.61 15.34 6.77
N ARG A 327 6.77 15.93 7.12
CA ARG A 327 7.12 17.30 6.74
C ARG A 327 7.23 17.50 5.22
N ILE A 328 7.82 16.54 4.50
CA ILE A 328 7.92 16.60 3.04
C ILE A 328 6.52 16.58 2.43
N ILE A 329 5.65 15.68 2.88
CA ILE A 329 4.27 15.58 2.41
C ILE A 329 3.52 16.89 2.68
N GLU A 330 3.54 17.38 3.92
CA GLU A 330 2.82 18.61 4.32
C GLU A 330 3.29 19.83 3.51
N LYS A 331 4.60 19.97 3.31
CA LYS A 331 5.15 21.07 2.51
C LYS A 331 4.72 20.96 1.05
N THR A 332 4.80 19.76 0.48
CA THR A 332 4.41 19.51 -0.90
C THR A 332 2.92 19.77 -1.13
N GLU A 333 2.06 19.31 -0.21
CA GLU A 333 0.61 19.54 -0.29
C GLU A 333 0.22 20.99 -0.04
N GLY A 334 0.90 21.66 0.87
CA GLY A 334 0.63 23.07 1.19
C GLY A 334 0.86 24.00 -0.01
N ASP A 335 1.96 23.80 -0.73
CA ASP A 335 2.36 24.68 -1.82
C ASP A 335 2.02 24.12 -3.22
N GLY A 336 1.70 22.82 -3.33
CA GLY A 336 1.63 22.13 -4.59
C GLY A 336 0.36 21.30 -4.84
N LEU A 337 -0.62 21.32 -3.96
CA LEU A 337 -1.82 20.48 -4.10
C LEU A 337 -2.50 20.65 -5.46
N GLN A 338 -2.60 21.87 -5.94
CA GLN A 338 -3.17 22.23 -7.25
C GLN A 338 -2.34 21.75 -8.45
N ARG A 339 -1.11 21.27 -8.22
CA ARG A 339 -0.26 20.67 -9.26
C ARG A 339 -0.54 19.19 -9.46
N ILE A 340 -1.26 18.57 -8.53
CA ILE A 340 -1.73 17.19 -8.72
C ILE A 340 -2.69 17.21 -9.91
N ARG A 341 -2.38 16.39 -10.93
CA ARG A 341 -3.16 16.35 -12.16
C ARG A 341 -4.64 16.05 -11.88
N PRO A 342 -5.58 16.90 -12.31
CA PRO A 342 -7.01 16.62 -12.21
C PRO A 342 -7.37 15.30 -12.90
N LEU A 343 -8.29 14.55 -12.32
CA LEU A 343 -8.85 13.38 -13.00
C LEU A 343 -9.80 13.84 -14.10
N LEU A 344 -9.48 13.48 -15.34
CA LEU A 344 -10.34 13.74 -16.50
C LEU A 344 -11.48 12.73 -16.62
N HIS A 345 -11.53 11.74 -15.71
CA HIS A 345 -12.52 10.68 -15.72
C HIS A 345 -13.93 11.18 -15.41
N ASN A 346 -14.87 10.89 -16.31
CA ASN A 346 -16.30 11.09 -16.04
C ASN A 346 -16.86 9.90 -15.29
N PRO A 347 -17.47 10.11 -14.09
CA PRO A 347 -18.05 9.03 -13.32
C PRO A 347 -19.15 8.31 -14.09
N ARG A 348 -19.05 6.99 -14.20
CA ARG A 348 -20.07 6.15 -14.85
C ARG A 348 -21.08 5.55 -13.88
N THR A 349 -20.94 5.83 -12.58
CA THR A 349 -21.79 5.31 -11.52
C THR A 349 -22.51 6.44 -10.80
N LYS A 350 -23.69 6.15 -10.27
CA LYS A 350 -24.50 7.07 -9.46
C LYS A 350 -23.68 7.67 -8.30
N GLY A 351 -23.03 6.83 -7.49
CA GLY A 351 -22.20 7.27 -6.37
C GLY A 351 -20.99 8.11 -6.82
N GLY A 352 -20.39 7.78 -7.96
CA GLY A 352 -19.31 8.58 -8.54
C GLY A 352 -19.76 9.97 -8.96
N ALA A 353 -20.94 10.09 -9.58
CA ALA A 353 -21.49 11.38 -9.99
C ALA A 353 -21.84 12.26 -8.77
N ILE A 354 -22.49 11.69 -7.75
CA ILE A 354 -22.82 12.39 -6.50
C ILE A 354 -21.56 12.87 -5.76
N THR A 355 -20.55 12.04 -5.64
CA THR A 355 -19.31 12.41 -4.94
C THR A 355 -18.51 13.48 -5.67
N LYS A 356 -18.52 13.46 -7.01
CA LYS A 356 -17.92 14.52 -7.83
C LYS A 356 -18.66 15.84 -7.65
N ALA A 357 -19.98 15.81 -7.80
CA ALA A 357 -20.83 16.99 -7.58
C ALA A 357 -20.67 17.57 -6.17
N ALA A 358 -20.56 16.71 -5.15
CA ALA A 358 -20.36 17.16 -3.76
C ALA A 358 -19.02 17.91 -3.58
N ALA A 359 -17.94 17.46 -4.20
CA ALA A 359 -16.66 18.18 -4.16
C ALA A 359 -16.75 19.53 -4.87
N GLU A 360 -17.35 19.58 -6.08
CA GLU A 360 -17.54 20.81 -6.85
C GLU A 360 -18.43 21.84 -6.09
N VAL A 361 -19.54 21.39 -5.53
CA VAL A 361 -20.42 22.24 -4.70
C VAL A 361 -19.69 22.73 -3.46
N GLY A 362 -18.91 21.83 -2.82
CA GLY A 362 -18.08 22.21 -1.67
C GLY A 362 -17.08 23.30 -1.99
N GLU A 363 -16.41 23.23 -3.12
CA GLU A 363 -15.44 24.25 -3.59
C GLU A 363 -16.13 25.59 -3.88
N ILE A 364 -17.30 25.59 -4.54
CA ILE A 364 -18.07 26.80 -4.84
C ILE A 364 -18.51 27.50 -3.55
N LEU A 365 -18.92 26.73 -2.55
CA LEU A 365 -19.44 27.29 -1.28
C LEU A 365 -18.37 27.54 -0.23
N GLY A 366 -17.10 27.18 -0.49
CA GLY A 366 -16.04 27.24 0.50
C GLY A 366 -16.31 26.32 1.70
N ALA A 367 -16.84 25.12 1.46
CA ALA A 367 -17.20 24.18 2.51
C ALA A 367 -15.98 23.80 3.36
N LYS A 368 -16.18 23.70 4.68
CA LYS A 368 -15.14 23.36 5.65
C LYS A 368 -14.73 21.89 5.55
N TYR A 369 -15.70 21.01 5.29
CA TYR A 369 -15.51 19.57 5.14
C TYR A 369 -16.44 19.00 4.07
N LEU A 370 -15.94 17.94 3.41
CA LEU A 370 -16.77 16.96 2.73
C LEU A 370 -17.02 15.82 3.73
N VAL A 371 -18.26 15.46 3.96
CA VAL A 371 -18.62 14.42 4.94
C VAL A 371 -19.22 13.22 4.21
N ALA A 372 -18.67 12.03 4.45
CA ALA A 372 -19.21 10.78 3.92
C ALA A 372 -19.77 9.92 5.03
N PHE A 373 -21.04 9.51 4.94
CA PHE A 373 -21.55 8.39 5.68
C PHE A 373 -21.31 7.12 4.87
N THR A 374 -20.56 6.17 5.41
CA THR A 374 -20.13 4.99 4.65
C THR A 374 -19.95 3.77 5.54
N GLN A 375 -20.41 2.61 5.06
CA GLN A 375 -20.15 1.32 5.71
C GLN A 375 -18.88 0.64 5.16
N SER A 376 -18.63 0.78 3.87
CA SER A 376 -17.49 0.13 3.19
C SER A 376 -16.30 1.07 2.87
N GLY A 377 -16.45 2.38 3.11
CA GLY A 377 -15.49 3.40 2.73
C GLY A 377 -15.57 3.86 1.27
N ASP A 378 -16.44 3.29 0.44
CA ASP A 378 -16.49 3.58 -1.00
C ASP A 378 -16.76 5.05 -1.32
N SER A 379 -17.76 5.68 -0.64
CA SER A 379 -18.07 7.10 -0.84
C SER A 379 -16.88 8.01 -0.50
N ALA A 380 -16.17 7.71 0.60
CA ALA A 380 -14.99 8.47 1.01
C ALA A 380 -13.85 8.33 -0.01
N ARG A 381 -13.55 7.10 -0.50
CA ARG A 381 -12.54 6.87 -1.54
C ARG A 381 -12.88 7.57 -2.85
N ARG A 382 -14.16 7.60 -3.25
CA ARG A 382 -14.62 8.31 -4.44
C ARG A 382 -14.46 9.83 -4.34
N MET A 383 -14.60 10.41 -3.17
CA MET A 383 -14.26 11.83 -2.94
C MET A 383 -12.75 12.04 -2.89
N ALA A 384 -12.03 11.18 -2.17
CA ALA A 384 -10.58 11.27 -2.01
C ALA A 384 -9.81 11.25 -3.36
N ARG A 385 -10.25 10.42 -4.33
CA ARG A 385 -9.61 10.36 -5.66
C ARG A 385 -9.57 11.68 -6.41
N LEU A 386 -10.47 12.62 -6.09
CA LEU A 386 -10.55 13.93 -6.73
C LEU A 386 -9.44 14.87 -6.28
N ARG A 387 -8.80 14.58 -5.14
CA ARG A 387 -7.73 15.39 -4.54
C ARG A 387 -8.14 16.84 -4.27
N SER A 388 -9.42 17.05 -3.89
CA SER A 388 -9.93 18.36 -3.48
C SER A 388 -9.14 18.93 -2.29
N ALA A 389 -9.06 20.25 -2.21
CA ALA A 389 -8.45 20.94 -1.08
C ALA A 389 -9.28 20.81 0.22
N ILE A 390 -10.56 20.43 0.11
CA ILE A 390 -11.46 20.31 1.25
C ILE A 390 -11.18 18.98 1.97
N PRO A 391 -10.94 18.98 3.30
CA PRO A 391 -10.76 17.76 4.08
C PRO A 391 -12.01 16.87 4.05
N ILE A 392 -11.80 15.56 4.13
CA ILE A 392 -12.88 14.56 4.09
C ILE A 392 -13.04 13.93 5.47
N LEU A 393 -14.24 13.98 6.04
CA LEU A 393 -14.62 13.21 7.24
C LEU A 393 -15.47 12.02 6.83
N ALA A 394 -15.07 10.83 7.23
CA ALA A 394 -15.81 9.60 6.95
C ALA A 394 -16.42 9.03 8.23
N PHE A 395 -17.74 9.10 8.36
CA PHE A 395 -18.49 8.52 9.46
C PHE A 395 -18.86 7.08 9.13
N THR A 396 -18.51 6.15 10.01
CA THR A 396 -18.80 4.73 9.83
C THR A 396 -19.14 4.06 11.15
N PRO A 397 -20.11 3.12 11.18
CA PRO A 397 -20.34 2.27 12.34
C PRO A 397 -19.42 1.04 12.35
N GLU A 398 -18.70 0.78 11.24
CA GLU A 398 -17.93 -0.41 11.03
C GLU A 398 -16.46 -0.20 11.46
N VAL A 399 -16.03 -0.90 12.51
CA VAL A 399 -14.66 -0.81 13.07
C VAL A 399 -13.60 -1.12 12.01
N GLY A 400 -13.82 -2.17 11.18
CA GLY A 400 -12.89 -2.50 10.10
C GLY A 400 -12.77 -1.40 9.06
N THR A 401 -13.86 -0.72 8.70
CA THR A 401 -13.84 0.42 7.78
C THR A 401 -13.16 1.62 8.40
N TYR A 402 -13.40 1.88 9.70
CA TYR A 402 -12.72 2.92 10.45
C TYR A 402 -11.18 2.80 10.34
N HIS A 403 -10.64 1.60 10.56
CA HIS A 403 -9.21 1.36 10.40
C HIS A 403 -8.75 1.44 8.94
N ARG A 404 -9.49 0.85 8.00
CA ARG A 404 -9.12 0.82 6.57
C ARG A 404 -9.05 2.19 5.93
N MET A 405 -9.90 3.14 6.38
CA MET A 405 -9.87 4.52 5.88
C MET A 405 -8.58 5.25 6.24
N ALA A 406 -7.80 4.79 7.20
CA ALA A 406 -6.49 5.33 7.53
C ALA A 406 -5.49 5.28 6.35
N LEU A 407 -5.71 4.43 5.34
CA LEU A 407 -4.92 4.39 4.10
C LEU A 407 -5.43 5.37 3.03
N THR A 408 -6.63 5.92 3.17
CA THR A 408 -7.25 6.73 2.11
C THR A 408 -6.80 8.20 2.20
N TRP A 409 -6.31 8.74 1.09
CA TRP A 409 -5.83 10.10 0.99
C TRP A 409 -6.86 11.14 1.48
N GLY A 410 -6.42 12.05 2.33
CA GLY A 410 -7.22 13.17 2.81
C GLY A 410 -8.41 12.81 3.69
N VAL A 411 -8.62 11.52 3.98
CA VAL A 411 -9.73 11.05 4.80
C VAL A 411 -9.31 10.98 6.26
N GLU A 412 -10.16 11.50 7.13
CA GLU A 412 -10.17 11.23 8.55
C GLU A 412 -11.44 10.44 8.87
N SER A 413 -11.28 9.24 9.43
CA SER A 413 -12.41 8.38 9.78
C SER A 413 -12.88 8.63 11.20
N MET A 414 -14.19 8.57 11.39
CA MET A 414 -14.90 8.73 12.66
C MET A 414 -15.76 7.50 12.90
N LEU A 415 -15.53 6.83 14.04
CA LEU A 415 -16.42 5.76 14.46
C LEU A 415 -17.68 6.39 15.07
N ALA A 416 -18.84 6.14 14.47
CA ALA A 416 -20.08 6.76 14.87
C ALA A 416 -21.22 5.74 14.81
N PRO A 417 -22.23 5.83 15.70
CA PRO A 417 -23.38 4.94 15.66
C PRO A 417 -24.11 4.96 14.31
N MET A 418 -24.69 3.82 13.95
CA MET A 418 -25.59 3.75 12.80
C MET A 418 -26.76 4.71 13.02
N VAL A 419 -27.12 5.43 11.97
CA VAL A 419 -28.29 6.31 11.94
C VAL A 419 -29.33 5.74 11.00
N ASN A 420 -30.63 5.92 11.36
CA ASN A 420 -31.75 5.41 10.60
C ASN A 420 -32.44 6.46 9.73
N HIS A 421 -32.22 7.73 10.05
CA HIS A 421 -32.83 8.86 9.36
C HIS A 421 -31.79 9.91 8.95
N THR A 422 -32.06 10.61 7.86
CA THR A 422 -31.17 11.67 7.34
C THR A 422 -31.00 12.83 8.31
N ASP A 423 -32.00 13.12 9.13
CA ASP A 423 -31.94 14.20 10.13
C ASP A 423 -31.01 13.83 11.31
N GLU A 424 -30.92 12.54 11.65
CA GLU A 424 -29.94 12.06 12.63
C GLU A 424 -28.50 12.20 12.13
N MET A 425 -28.26 11.97 10.82
CA MET A 425 -26.95 12.21 10.21
C MET A 425 -26.51 13.67 10.41
N VAL A 426 -27.40 14.60 10.14
CA VAL A 426 -27.08 16.04 10.25
C VAL A 426 -26.79 16.43 11.69
N LYS A 427 -27.58 15.95 12.65
CA LYS A 427 -27.35 16.17 14.09
C LYS A 427 -26.01 15.59 14.54
N GLN A 428 -25.67 14.40 14.09
CA GLN A 428 -24.42 13.73 14.40
C GLN A 428 -23.21 14.53 13.87
N VAL A 429 -23.30 15.07 12.64
CA VAL A 429 -22.29 15.95 12.05
C VAL A 429 -22.16 17.25 12.84
N ASP A 430 -23.29 17.92 13.16
CA ASP A 430 -23.27 19.17 13.91
C ASP A 430 -22.64 18.98 15.30
N SER A 431 -23.11 17.98 16.05
CA SER A 431 -22.57 17.72 17.39
C SER A 431 -21.08 17.49 17.35
N LEU A 432 -20.60 16.62 16.46
CA LEU A 432 -19.16 16.32 16.36
C LEU A 432 -18.34 17.56 15.98
N LEU A 433 -18.76 18.31 14.98
CA LEU A 433 -18.00 19.45 14.47
C LEU A 433 -17.95 20.62 15.46
N VAL A 434 -19.08 20.88 16.14
CA VAL A 434 -19.16 21.96 17.13
C VAL A 434 -18.45 21.59 18.43
N GLU A 435 -18.71 20.39 18.97
CA GLU A 435 -18.12 19.94 20.23
C GLU A 435 -16.59 19.77 20.14
N SER A 436 -16.09 19.33 18.99
CA SER A 436 -14.64 19.19 18.74
C SER A 436 -13.97 20.49 18.31
N GLY A 437 -14.71 21.59 18.13
CA GLY A 437 -14.17 22.87 17.65
C GLY A 437 -13.64 22.83 16.21
N ARG A 438 -14.04 21.85 15.41
CA ARG A 438 -13.57 21.65 14.04
C ARG A 438 -14.21 22.59 13.03
N ALA A 439 -15.46 22.99 13.29
CA ALA A 439 -16.16 23.98 12.49
C ALA A 439 -16.94 24.95 13.37
N ALA A 440 -17.01 26.21 12.95
CA ALA A 440 -17.83 27.23 13.60
C ALA A 440 -19.29 27.14 13.14
N ILE A 441 -20.21 27.56 14.01
CA ILE A 441 -21.62 27.72 13.65
C ILE A 441 -21.73 28.67 12.46
N GLY A 442 -22.43 28.26 11.42
CA GLY A 442 -22.62 29.01 10.19
C GLY A 442 -21.70 28.63 9.04
N GLU A 443 -20.62 27.87 9.27
CA GLU A 443 -19.79 27.31 8.19
C GLU A 443 -20.56 26.21 7.43
N PHE A 444 -20.22 26.02 6.15
CA PHE A 444 -20.85 24.98 5.32
C PHE A 444 -20.07 23.68 5.33
N VAL A 445 -20.80 22.58 5.26
CA VAL A 445 -20.27 21.24 4.95
C VAL A 445 -21.14 20.60 3.88
N VAL A 446 -20.57 19.67 3.10
CA VAL A 446 -21.33 18.90 2.10
C VAL A 446 -21.36 17.44 2.55
N ILE A 447 -22.53 16.94 2.85
CA ILE A 447 -22.77 15.59 3.35
C ILE A 447 -23.17 14.70 2.18
N VAL A 448 -22.50 13.54 2.04
CA VAL A 448 -22.79 12.50 1.05
C VAL A 448 -23.22 11.23 1.77
N ALA A 449 -24.35 10.67 1.38
CA ALA A 449 -24.90 9.46 2.01
C ALA A 449 -25.76 8.63 1.05
N GLY A 450 -26.10 7.42 1.48
CA GLY A 450 -27.23 6.68 0.92
C GLY A 450 -28.53 7.11 1.59
N ALA A 451 -29.58 7.35 0.82
CA ALA A 451 -30.92 7.57 1.30
C ALA A 451 -31.87 6.51 0.70
N PRO A 452 -32.50 5.65 1.54
CA PRO A 452 -32.45 5.60 2.99
C PRO A 452 -31.05 5.17 3.52
N PRO A 453 -30.71 5.55 4.78
CA PRO A 453 -29.49 5.11 5.44
C PRO A 453 -29.41 3.58 5.62
N GLY A 454 -28.21 3.05 5.82
CA GLY A 454 -27.99 1.64 6.18
C GLY A 454 -27.94 0.65 5.02
N ILE A 455 -28.07 1.09 3.75
CA ILE A 455 -27.96 0.22 2.58
C ILE A 455 -26.59 0.40 1.94
N PRO A 456 -25.68 -0.60 2.00
CA PRO A 456 -24.36 -0.52 1.37
C PRO A 456 -24.46 -0.26 -0.14
N GLY A 457 -23.56 0.60 -0.68
CA GLY A 457 -23.53 0.92 -2.11
C GLY A 457 -24.66 1.83 -2.62
N SER A 458 -25.50 2.34 -1.74
CA SER A 458 -26.67 3.17 -2.10
C SER A 458 -26.36 4.66 -2.24
N THR A 459 -25.08 5.11 -2.23
CA THR A 459 -24.72 6.54 -2.35
C THR A 459 -25.50 7.21 -3.47
N ASN A 460 -26.52 8.02 -3.10
CA ASN A 460 -27.49 8.61 -4.02
C ASN A 460 -27.95 10.02 -3.64
N ALA A 461 -27.45 10.55 -2.51
CA ALA A 461 -27.82 11.86 -2.02
C ALA A 461 -26.62 12.68 -1.59
N MET A 462 -26.67 13.99 -1.83
CA MET A 462 -25.80 14.96 -1.17
C MET A 462 -26.68 16.06 -0.57
N ARG A 463 -26.21 16.63 0.55
CA ARG A 463 -26.87 17.73 1.26
C ARG A 463 -25.83 18.78 1.59
N VAL A 464 -26.08 20.02 1.19
CA VAL A 464 -25.38 21.19 1.74
C VAL A 464 -26.00 21.47 3.10
N HIS A 465 -25.14 21.55 4.11
CA HIS A 465 -25.57 21.79 5.48
C HIS A 465 -24.78 22.94 6.09
N ARG A 466 -25.46 23.80 6.82
CA ARG A 466 -24.89 24.88 7.62
C ARG A 466 -24.74 24.39 9.05
N VAL A 467 -23.52 24.36 9.55
CA VAL A 467 -23.20 23.86 10.89
C VAL A 467 -23.99 24.66 11.96
N GLY A 468 -24.62 23.94 12.87
CA GLY A 468 -25.46 24.49 13.95
C GLY A 468 -26.96 24.52 13.64
N ASP A 469 -27.38 24.44 12.39
CA ASP A 469 -28.81 24.51 12.03
C ASP A 469 -29.61 23.31 12.56
N ALA A 470 -29.00 22.12 12.66
CA ALA A 470 -29.67 20.93 13.19
C ALA A 470 -29.83 20.97 14.72
N ILE A 471 -28.90 21.60 15.43
CA ILE A 471 -28.96 21.77 16.89
C ILE A 471 -29.98 22.86 17.24
N ALA A 472 -30.01 23.93 16.46
CA ALA A 472 -30.92 25.06 16.66
C ALA A 472 -32.38 24.77 16.23
N GLY A 473 -32.66 23.61 15.62
CA GLY A 473 -33.98 23.28 15.11
C GLY A 473 -34.41 24.14 13.90
N VAL A 474 -33.49 24.81 13.24
CA VAL A 474 -33.77 25.67 12.09
C VAL A 474 -33.74 24.83 10.82
N ALA A 475 -34.84 24.85 10.07
CA ALA A 475 -34.87 24.24 8.74
C ALA A 475 -34.24 25.20 7.71
N PRO A 476 -33.06 24.86 7.11
CA PRO A 476 -32.32 25.77 6.22
C PRO A 476 -33.03 26.04 4.89
N ALA A 477 -34.04 25.24 4.53
CA ALA A 477 -34.62 25.23 3.20
C ALA A 477 -35.46 26.49 2.83
N TYR A 478 -35.65 27.40 3.76
CA TYR A 478 -36.58 28.53 3.56
C TYR A 478 -36.03 29.90 4.03
N ARG A 479 -34.72 30.06 4.05
CA ARG A 479 -34.13 31.38 4.34
C ARG A 479 -33.26 31.88 3.20
#